data_9ebea7f9381c5fc38c519ddb7ff4b0fb
#
_entry.id   9ebea7f9381c5fc38c519ddb7ff4b0fb
#
_cell.length_a   1.000
_cell.length_b   1.000
_cell.length_c   1.000
_cell.angle_alpha   90.00
_cell.angle_beta   90.00
_cell.angle_gamma   90.00
#
_symmetry.space_group_name_H-M   'P 1'
#
loop_
_entity.id
_entity.type
_entity.pdbx_description
1 polymer ?
#
loop_
_entity_poly.entity_id
_entity_poly.type
_entity_poly.pdbx_seq_one_letter_code
_entity_poly.pdbx_strand_id
1 'polypeptide(L)'
;MNNFDEKKFSLYPSCVLVNGKNKDALYDLQRQSYSLIPHALYYILTKYKKQTIGSIKEKYTDEANIIDEYFKFLLEKDYGALFEKDEEI
;
A
#
# COMPACT_ATOMS: atom_id res chain seq x y z
N MET A 1 -20.76 5.02 -3.84
CA MET A 1 -19.48 5.66 -4.09
C MET A 1 -18.46 5.26 -3.04
N ASN A 2 -17.29 4.90 -3.46
CA ASN A 2 -16.28 4.40 -2.55
C ASN A 2 -15.21 5.48 -2.31
N ASN A 3 -15.24 6.11 -1.15
CA ASN A 3 -14.25 7.10 -0.79
C ASN A 3 -12.84 6.53 -0.75
N PHE A 4 -12.73 5.23 -0.60
CA PHE A 4 -11.46 4.52 -0.58
C PHE A 4 -10.64 4.83 -1.84
N ASP A 5 -11.28 4.80 -3.01
CA ASP A 5 -10.59 5.05 -4.27
C ASP A 5 -10.10 6.47 -4.43
N GLU A 6 -10.73 7.41 -3.74
CA GLU A 6 -10.36 8.82 -3.86
C GLU A 6 -9.24 9.22 -2.92
N LYS A 7 -8.78 8.30 -2.09
CA LYS A 7 -7.75 8.60 -1.10
C LYS A 7 -6.42 8.03 -1.51
N LYS A 8 -5.37 8.61 -0.93
CA LYS A 8 -4.00 8.12 -1.10
C LYS A 8 -3.62 7.33 0.13
N PHE A 9 -2.82 6.31 -0.07
CA PHE A 9 -2.29 5.51 1.03
C PHE A 9 -0.83 5.86 1.26
N SER A 10 -0.42 5.94 2.51
CA SER A 10 0.98 6.12 2.85
C SER A 10 1.34 5.23 4.02
N LEU A 11 2.49 4.57 3.92
CA LEU A 11 3.03 3.80 5.03
C LEU A 11 3.46 4.75 6.14
N TYR A 12 3.34 4.28 7.37
CA TYR A 12 3.89 5.04 8.50
C TYR A 12 5.41 5.08 8.39
N PRO A 13 6.05 6.13 8.94
CA PRO A 13 7.52 6.24 8.86
C PRO A 13 8.27 5.08 9.50
N SER A 14 7.65 4.39 10.46
CA SER A 14 8.27 3.25 11.10
C SER A 14 8.20 1.98 10.26
N CYS A 15 7.50 2.02 9.14
CA CYS A 15 7.33 0.85 8.28
C CYS A 15 8.25 0.97 7.07
N VAL A 16 9.02 -0.08 6.80
CA VAL A 16 9.97 -0.08 5.68
C VAL A 16 9.75 -1.27 4.80
N LEU A 17 9.96 -1.05 3.51
CA LEU A 17 9.85 -2.10 2.50
C LEU A 17 11.24 -2.67 2.23
N VAL A 18 11.32 -3.99 2.13
CA VAL A 18 12.57 -4.68 1.85
C VAL A 18 12.35 -5.61 0.65
N ASN A 19 13.18 -5.44 -0.34
CA ASN A 19 13.14 -6.30 -1.53
C ASN A 19 14.00 -7.52 -1.27
N GLY A 20 13.37 -8.67 -1.13
CA GLY A 20 14.06 -9.91 -0.86
C GLY A 20 14.38 -10.67 -2.13
N LYS A 21 15.08 -11.78 -1.94
CA LYS A 21 15.51 -12.60 -3.06
C LYS A 21 14.32 -13.36 -3.66
N ASN A 22 13.49 -13.95 -2.81
CA ASN A 22 12.36 -14.73 -3.26
C ASN A 22 11.04 -14.05 -2.96
N LYS A 23 10.98 -13.29 -1.88
CA LYS A 23 9.78 -12.57 -1.48
C LYS A 23 10.18 -11.24 -0.90
N ASP A 24 9.30 -10.27 -1.05
CA ASP A 24 9.49 -8.97 -0.46
C ASP A 24 8.85 -8.94 0.92
N ALA A 25 9.25 -7.98 1.74
CA ALA A 25 8.75 -7.90 3.10
C ALA A 25 8.44 -6.46 3.46
N LEU A 26 7.49 -6.31 4.37
CA LEU A 26 7.15 -5.04 4.97
C LEU A 26 7.41 -5.17 6.46
N TYR A 27 8.35 -4.38 6.97
CA TYR A 27 8.71 -4.42 8.39
C TYR A 27 8.10 -3.24 9.11
N ASP A 28 7.56 -3.51 10.30
CA ASP A 28 7.15 -2.47 11.23
C ASP A 28 8.20 -2.43 12.34
N LEU A 29 9.09 -1.46 12.25
CA LEU A 29 10.21 -1.38 13.17
C LEU A 29 9.77 -1.04 14.58
N GLN A 30 8.68 -0.30 14.71
CA GLN A 30 8.17 0.09 16.02
C GLN A 30 7.61 -1.10 16.78
N ARG A 31 6.89 -1.98 16.07
CA ARG A 31 6.29 -3.17 16.66
C ARG A 31 7.19 -4.39 16.59
N GLN A 32 8.31 -4.27 15.88
CA GLN A 32 9.25 -5.35 15.66
C GLN A 32 8.57 -6.57 15.02
N SER A 33 7.75 -6.30 14.04
CA SER A 33 7.04 -7.34 13.30
C SER A 33 7.22 -7.12 11.80
N TYR A 34 6.83 -8.15 11.03
CA TYR A 34 6.91 -8.02 9.59
C TYR A 34 5.89 -8.92 8.92
N SER A 35 5.61 -8.63 7.65
CA SER A 35 4.78 -9.48 6.80
C SER A 35 5.47 -9.66 5.47
N LEU A 36 5.40 -10.87 4.94
CA LEU A 36 5.84 -11.11 3.58
C LEU A 36 4.74 -10.62 2.64
N ILE A 37 5.14 -9.94 1.58
CA ILE A 37 4.18 -9.38 0.63
C ILE A 37 4.55 -9.79 -0.78
N PRO A 38 3.55 -9.86 -1.69
CA PRO A 38 3.84 -10.13 -3.09
C PRO A 38 4.68 -9.00 -3.69
N HIS A 39 5.49 -9.35 -4.67
CA HIS A 39 6.30 -8.37 -5.37
C HIS A 39 5.43 -7.29 -6.02
N ALA A 40 4.25 -7.66 -6.50
CA ALA A 40 3.33 -6.69 -7.08
C ALA A 40 2.96 -5.58 -6.09
N LEU A 41 2.72 -5.95 -4.84
CA LEU A 41 2.39 -4.96 -3.81
C LEU A 41 3.60 -4.09 -3.50
N TYR A 42 4.78 -4.70 -3.41
CA TYR A 42 6.02 -3.94 -3.21
C TYR A 42 6.18 -2.90 -4.31
N TYR A 43 5.97 -3.31 -5.55
CA TYR A 43 6.11 -2.44 -6.71
C TYR A 43 5.12 -1.27 -6.64
N ILE A 44 3.87 -1.57 -6.29
CA ILE A 44 2.83 -0.54 -6.18
C ILE A 44 3.19 0.47 -5.10
N LEU A 45 3.63 -0.01 -3.95
CA LEU A 45 3.96 0.87 -2.83
C LEU A 45 5.17 1.74 -3.11
N THR A 46 6.09 1.29 -3.94
CA THR A 46 7.27 2.08 -4.25
C THR A 46 7.04 3.03 -5.44
N LYS A 47 6.28 2.60 -6.42
CA LYS A 47 6.13 3.37 -7.66
C LYS A 47 5.02 4.41 -7.58
N TYR A 48 3.93 4.10 -6.91
CA TYR A 48 2.74 4.94 -6.94
C TYR A 48 2.47 5.62 -5.60
N LYS A 49 3.51 6.11 -4.97
CA LYS A 49 3.42 6.63 -3.60
C LYS A 49 2.40 7.74 -3.39
N LYS A 50 2.25 8.61 -4.38
CA LYS A 50 1.42 9.80 -4.19
C LYS A 50 0.15 9.77 -5.03
N GLN A 51 -0.21 8.60 -5.53
CA GLN A 51 -1.41 8.48 -6.35
C GLN A 51 -2.55 7.92 -5.52
N THR A 52 -3.78 8.29 -5.91
CA THR A 52 -4.95 7.73 -5.25
C THR A 52 -5.07 6.25 -5.59
N ILE A 53 -5.74 5.53 -4.72
CA ILE A 53 -5.95 4.09 -4.93
C ILE A 53 -6.73 3.86 -6.22
N GLY A 54 -7.73 4.69 -6.49
CA GLY A 54 -8.48 4.59 -7.74
C GLY A 54 -7.60 4.77 -8.97
N SER A 55 -6.65 5.70 -8.91
CA SER A 55 -5.73 5.92 -10.01
C SER A 55 -4.87 4.68 -10.25
N ILE A 56 -4.43 4.03 -9.18
CA ILE A 56 -3.65 2.80 -9.30
C ILE A 56 -4.50 1.70 -9.92
N LYS A 57 -5.75 1.58 -9.49
CA LYS A 57 -6.66 0.55 -10.02
C LYS A 57 -6.94 0.76 -11.50
N GLU A 58 -6.96 2.00 -11.96
CA GLU A 58 -7.16 2.28 -13.38
C GLU A 58 -6.02 1.76 -14.24
N LYS A 59 -4.83 1.69 -13.67
CA LYS A 59 -3.66 1.16 -14.39
C LYS A 59 -3.65 -0.37 -14.43
N TYR A 60 -4.43 -1.00 -13.56
CA TYR A 60 -4.49 -2.45 -13.44
C TYR A 60 -5.95 -2.89 -13.35
N THR A 61 -6.72 -2.55 -14.38
CA THR A 61 -8.18 -2.76 -14.32
C THR A 61 -8.57 -4.21 -14.10
N ASP A 62 -7.81 -5.14 -14.65
CA ASP A 62 -8.13 -6.56 -14.49
C ASP A 62 -7.82 -7.05 -13.07
N GLU A 63 -7.09 -6.27 -12.29
CA GLU A 63 -6.65 -6.67 -10.96
C GLU A 63 -7.15 -5.72 -9.88
N ALA A 64 -8.18 -4.93 -10.19
CA ALA A 64 -8.68 -3.93 -9.25
C ALA A 64 -9.09 -4.54 -7.91
N ASN A 65 -9.72 -5.73 -7.95
CA ASN A 65 -10.12 -6.41 -6.72
C ASN A 65 -8.93 -6.81 -5.86
N ILE A 66 -7.85 -7.23 -6.51
CA ILE A 66 -6.63 -7.62 -5.80
C ILE A 66 -6.01 -6.39 -5.14
N ILE A 67 -6.01 -5.26 -5.85
CA ILE A 67 -5.46 -4.03 -5.31
C ILE A 67 -6.27 -3.56 -4.10
N ASP A 68 -7.60 -3.66 -4.16
CA ASP A 68 -8.44 -3.36 -2.99
C ASP A 68 -8.03 -4.21 -1.80
N GLU A 69 -7.78 -5.50 -2.02
CA GLU A 69 -7.40 -6.39 -0.94
C GLU A 69 -6.05 -6.08 -0.38
N TYR A 70 -5.11 -5.67 -1.22
CA TYR A 70 -3.79 -5.24 -0.76
C TYR A 70 -3.91 -4.08 0.22
N PHE A 71 -4.66 -3.05 -0.14
CA PHE A 71 -4.77 -1.88 0.72
C PHE A 71 -5.60 -2.17 1.97
N LYS A 72 -6.62 -3.02 1.87
CA LYS A 72 -7.35 -3.45 3.07
C LYS A 72 -6.43 -4.19 4.04
N PHE A 73 -5.58 -5.06 3.52
CA PHE A 73 -4.61 -5.77 4.34
C PHE A 73 -3.69 -4.79 5.07
N LEU A 74 -3.16 -3.81 4.34
CA LEU A 74 -2.25 -2.84 4.94
C LEU A 74 -2.93 -2.01 6.02
N LEU A 75 -4.18 -1.66 5.81
CA LEU A 75 -4.93 -0.89 6.81
C LEU A 75 -5.29 -1.75 8.02
N GLU A 76 -5.66 -3.00 7.81
CA GLU A 76 -5.99 -3.91 8.91
C GLU A 76 -4.78 -4.19 9.79
N LYS A 77 -3.60 -4.29 9.18
CA LYS A 77 -2.36 -4.51 9.93
C LYS A 77 -1.80 -3.22 10.51
N ASP A 78 -2.43 -2.09 10.18
CA ASP A 78 -2.02 -0.78 10.69
C ASP A 78 -0.59 -0.43 10.27
N TYR A 79 -0.28 -0.70 9.02
CA TYR A 79 1.02 -0.35 8.45
C TYR A 79 1.04 1.06 7.89
N GLY A 80 -0.11 1.68 7.72
CA GLY A 80 -0.21 3.01 7.17
C GLY A 80 -1.62 3.55 7.29
N ALA A 81 -1.88 4.68 6.63
CA ALA A 81 -3.18 5.34 6.71
C ALA A 81 -3.57 5.93 5.37
N LEU A 82 -4.84 6.27 5.27
CA LEU A 82 -5.38 6.95 4.09
C LEU A 82 -5.33 8.45 4.31
N PHE A 83 -5.07 9.18 3.23
CA PHE A 83 -5.03 10.64 3.23
C PHE A 83 -5.91 11.16 2.11
N GLU A 84 -6.43 12.36 2.28
CA GLU A 84 -7.18 13.01 1.22
C GLU A 84 -6.27 13.26 0.02
N LYS A 85 -6.85 13.25 -1.18
CA LYS A 85 -6.03 13.35 -2.39
C LYS A 85 -5.28 14.67 -2.51
N ASP A 86 -5.76 15.71 -1.84
CA ASP A 86 -5.12 17.01 -1.87
C ASP A 86 -4.24 17.28 -0.65
N GLU A 87 -4.12 16.32 0.25
CA GLU A 87 -3.20 16.44 1.39
C GLU A 87 -1.79 16.10 0.95
N GLU A 88 -0.83 16.77 1.59
CA GLU A 88 0.57 16.41 1.40
C GLU A 88 0.95 15.30 2.36
N ILE A 89 1.71 14.36 1.85
CA ILE A 89 2.16 13.22 2.64
C ILE A 89 3.63 13.34 2.93
#